data_417baf35fc022afed7934b327377da12
#
_entry.id   417baf35fc022afed7934b327377da12
#
_cell.length_a   1.000
_cell.length_b   1.000
_cell.length_c   1.000
_cell.angle_alpha   90.00
_cell.angle_beta   90.00
_cell.angle_gamma   90.00
#
_symmetry.space_group_name_H-M   'P 1'
#
loop_
_entity.id
_entity.type
_entity.pdbx_description
1 polymer ?
#
loop_
_entity_poly.entity_id
_entity_poly.type
_entity_poly.pdbx_seq_one_letter_code
_entity_poly.pdbx_strand_id
1 'polypeptide(L)'
;MNREVVVIGGNHHNTLSILRSLGEKGIKSLLIVLSPYDPKPFVGYSKYIQKKIVVTNINEISSAMYSLHTTAEKAIVIACNDCISSYLDMNHNNLSKDFVLPGSKDEGMITHFMDKGAMAQLAVKSGLNIPKSIIISTANPEFESITYPCISKPLVSKNGSKSDIVICEDESALRKYLNHCRCDKIIIQEYISKDIEFQLIGCSIKEGDKIIIPGVSIILRQPMNGNTGFLRYFPIKEFTYDKSSCFEFIRSTGYSGLFSVEFIRDKN
;
A
#
# COMPACT_ATOMS: atom_id res chain seq x y z
N MET A 1 18.73 -19.45 -13.24
CA MET A 1 17.58 -18.95 -14.03
C MET A 1 17.62 -17.43 -13.99
N ASN A 2 17.87 -16.80 -15.13
CA ASN A 2 17.89 -15.34 -15.23
C ASN A 2 16.53 -14.86 -15.78
N ARG A 3 15.48 -14.90 -14.94
CA ARG A 3 14.21 -14.28 -15.32
C ARG A 3 14.38 -12.77 -15.38
N GLU A 4 13.82 -12.16 -16.42
CA GLU A 4 13.72 -10.71 -16.51
C GLU A 4 12.86 -10.17 -15.36
N VAL A 5 13.19 -8.99 -14.87
CA VAL A 5 12.39 -8.25 -13.87
C VAL A 5 11.94 -6.94 -14.50
N VAL A 6 10.63 -6.75 -14.58
CA VAL A 6 10.00 -5.51 -15.07
C VAL A 6 9.55 -4.70 -13.86
N VAL A 7 10.16 -3.55 -13.64
CA VAL A 7 9.74 -2.58 -12.63
C VAL A 7 8.85 -1.54 -13.28
N ILE A 8 7.64 -1.36 -12.78
CA ILE A 8 6.66 -0.40 -13.29
C ILE A 8 6.35 0.61 -12.19
N GLY A 9 6.61 1.91 -12.44
CA GLY A 9 6.43 2.95 -11.43
C GLY A 9 6.30 4.34 -11.99
N GLY A 10 6.06 5.31 -11.12
CA GLY A 10 6.13 6.73 -11.46
C GLY A 10 7.54 7.30 -11.31
N ASN A 11 7.68 8.59 -11.61
CA ASN A 11 8.92 9.35 -11.36
C ASN A 11 9.04 9.66 -9.87
N HIS A 12 9.32 8.63 -9.06
CA HIS A 12 9.25 8.67 -7.59
C HIS A 12 10.39 7.87 -6.95
N HIS A 13 10.77 8.26 -5.73
CA HIS A 13 11.87 7.59 -5.00
C HIS A 13 11.60 6.10 -4.72
N ASN A 14 10.34 5.65 -4.57
CA ASN A 14 10.01 4.24 -4.41
C ASN A 14 10.48 3.41 -5.62
N THR A 15 10.20 3.89 -6.83
CA THR A 15 10.66 3.24 -8.07
C THR A 15 12.18 3.17 -8.12
N LEU A 16 12.86 4.28 -7.78
CA LEU A 16 14.32 4.34 -7.75
C LEU A 16 14.92 3.40 -6.71
N SER A 17 14.29 3.28 -5.54
CA SER A 17 14.74 2.40 -4.45
C SER A 17 14.68 0.93 -4.84
N ILE A 18 13.62 0.50 -5.50
CA ILE A 18 13.49 -0.87 -6.02
C ILE A 18 14.56 -1.17 -7.06
N LEU A 19 14.76 -0.27 -8.03
CA LEU A 19 15.82 -0.43 -9.05
C LEU A 19 17.21 -0.57 -8.43
N ARG A 20 17.51 0.24 -7.39
CA ARG A 20 18.78 0.18 -6.67
C ARG A 20 18.93 -1.13 -5.89
N SER A 21 17.90 -1.52 -5.13
CA SER A 21 17.93 -2.74 -4.33
C SER A 21 18.16 -4.00 -5.18
N LEU A 22 17.50 -4.08 -6.34
CA LEU A 22 17.72 -5.15 -7.30
C LEU A 22 19.13 -5.09 -7.91
N GLY A 23 19.54 -3.90 -8.34
CA GLY A 23 20.82 -3.67 -8.99
C GLY A 23 22.02 -3.95 -8.10
N GLU A 24 21.95 -3.65 -6.80
CA GLU A 24 22.97 -4.00 -5.81
C GLU A 24 23.12 -5.52 -5.63
N LYS A 25 22.10 -6.28 -5.99
CA LYS A 25 22.13 -7.75 -6.05
C LYS A 25 22.45 -8.31 -7.43
N GLY A 26 22.90 -7.45 -8.36
CA GLY A 26 23.29 -7.85 -9.73
C GLY A 26 22.12 -8.01 -10.69
N ILE A 27 20.89 -7.66 -10.29
CA ILE A 27 19.70 -7.75 -11.14
C ILE A 27 19.46 -6.42 -11.82
N LYS A 28 19.74 -6.36 -13.15
CA LYS A 28 19.36 -5.21 -13.97
C LYS A 28 17.91 -5.35 -14.41
N SER A 29 17.12 -4.30 -14.20
CA SER A 29 15.69 -4.32 -14.46
C SER A 29 15.32 -3.70 -15.80
N LEU A 30 14.24 -4.20 -16.40
CA LEU A 30 13.48 -3.50 -17.43
C LEU A 30 12.58 -2.48 -16.72
N LEU A 31 12.53 -1.23 -17.17
CA LEU A 31 11.80 -0.16 -16.49
C LEU A 31 10.70 0.41 -17.39
N ILE A 32 9.49 0.48 -16.86
CA ILE A 32 8.38 1.25 -17.42
C ILE A 32 8.07 2.39 -16.45
N VAL A 33 8.16 3.65 -16.92
CA VAL A 33 7.86 4.83 -16.10
C VAL A 33 6.58 5.46 -16.61
N LEU A 34 5.56 5.48 -15.77
CA LEU A 34 4.36 6.30 -16.01
C LEU A 34 4.67 7.74 -15.62
N SER A 35 4.83 8.60 -16.61
CA SER A 35 5.24 9.99 -16.45
C SER A 35 4.51 10.90 -17.45
N PRO A 36 3.25 11.31 -17.15
CA PRO A 36 2.41 12.08 -18.08
C PRO A 36 2.99 13.45 -18.50
N TYR A 37 3.78 14.06 -17.63
CA TYR A 37 4.24 15.44 -17.81
C TYR A 37 5.75 15.59 -17.95
N ASP A 38 6.53 14.54 -17.66
CA ASP A 38 7.99 14.59 -17.73
C ASP A 38 8.52 13.47 -18.63
N PRO A 39 8.99 13.79 -19.85
CA PRO A 39 9.55 12.81 -20.78
C PRO A 39 10.94 12.31 -20.35
N LYS A 40 11.57 12.94 -19.37
CA LYS A 40 12.91 12.61 -18.87
C LYS A 40 12.91 12.35 -17.36
N PRO A 41 12.08 11.40 -16.87
CA PRO A 41 11.94 11.15 -15.44
C PRO A 41 13.27 10.75 -14.81
N PHE A 42 13.60 11.31 -13.62
CA PHE A 42 14.91 11.10 -12.97
C PHE A 42 15.19 9.63 -12.66
N VAL A 43 14.16 8.83 -12.38
CA VAL A 43 14.30 7.39 -12.15
C VAL A 43 14.89 6.66 -13.33
N GLY A 44 14.69 7.16 -14.54
CA GLY A 44 15.18 6.60 -15.79
C GLY A 44 16.69 6.75 -16.03
N TYR A 45 17.42 7.41 -15.12
CA TYR A 45 18.88 7.56 -15.19
C TYR A 45 19.63 6.60 -14.25
N SER A 46 18.95 5.67 -13.60
CA SER A 46 19.61 4.67 -12.77
C SER A 46 20.52 3.75 -13.60
N LYS A 47 21.78 3.56 -13.15
CA LYS A 47 22.75 2.65 -13.78
C LYS A 47 22.33 1.17 -13.77
N TYR A 48 21.30 0.84 -13.01
CA TYR A 48 20.80 -0.53 -12.84
C TYR A 48 19.68 -0.89 -13.82
N ILE A 49 19.36 0.01 -14.74
CA ILE A 49 18.36 -0.23 -15.79
C ILE A 49 19.03 -0.90 -16.98
N GLN A 50 18.40 -1.97 -17.51
CA GLN A 50 18.82 -2.64 -18.74
C GLN A 50 18.20 -1.94 -19.96
N LYS A 51 16.88 -1.76 -19.94
CA LYS A 51 16.09 -1.03 -20.95
C LYS A 51 14.99 -0.25 -20.26
N LYS A 52 14.51 0.83 -20.87
CA LYS A 52 13.40 1.63 -20.34
C LYS A 52 12.44 2.08 -21.42
N ILE A 53 11.16 2.22 -21.02
CA ILE A 53 10.11 2.91 -21.78
C ILE A 53 9.46 3.92 -20.82
N VAL A 54 9.22 5.14 -21.32
CA VAL A 54 8.41 6.15 -20.65
C VAL A 54 7.06 6.16 -21.32
N VAL A 55 5.99 6.00 -20.54
CA VAL A 55 4.60 6.05 -20.99
C VAL A 55 3.90 7.25 -20.36
N THR A 56 2.97 7.85 -21.08
CA THR A 56 2.22 9.02 -20.64
C THR A 56 0.84 8.65 -20.10
N ASN A 57 0.34 7.48 -20.49
CA ASN A 57 -0.96 6.97 -20.12
C ASN A 57 -0.83 5.54 -19.57
N ILE A 58 -1.65 5.24 -18.55
CA ILE A 58 -1.65 3.92 -17.91
C ILE A 58 -2.01 2.79 -18.88
N ASN A 59 -2.85 3.05 -19.88
CA ASN A 59 -3.26 2.07 -20.89
C ASN A 59 -2.11 1.65 -21.84
N GLU A 60 -1.01 2.37 -21.84
CA GLU A 60 0.19 2.03 -22.64
C GLU A 60 1.07 0.98 -21.94
N ILE A 61 0.81 0.69 -20.65
CA ILE A 61 1.65 -0.21 -19.82
C ILE A 61 1.74 -1.60 -20.44
N SER A 62 0.62 -2.22 -20.83
CA SER A 62 0.62 -3.57 -21.39
C SER A 62 1.45 -3.66 -22.67
N SER A 63 1.30 -2.73 -23.60
CA SER A 63 2.10 -2.69 -24.83
C SER A 63 3.58 -2.46 -24.54
N ALA A 64 3.92 -1.62 -23.57
CA ALA A 64 5.29 -1.40 -23.12
C ALA A 64 5.90 -2.67 -22.48
N MET A 65 5.12 -3.42 -21.69
CA MET A 65 5.55 -4.69 -21.11
C MET A 65 5.95 -5.69 -22.21
N TYR A 66 5.09 -5.90 -23.22
CA TYR A 66 5.38 -6.80 -24.33
C TYR A 66 6.54 -6.30 -25.20
N SER A 67 6.72 -4.99 -25.34
CA SER A 67 7.85 -4.42 -26.11
C SER A 67 9.20 -4.60 -25.41
N LEU A 68 9.22 -4.63 -24.08
CA LEU A 68 10.44 -4.82 -23.30
C LEU A 68 10.79 -6.29 -23.08
N HIS A 69 9.78 -7.13 -22.90
CA HIS A 69 9.95 -8.56 -22.61
C HIS A 69 10.39 -9.31 -23.87
N THR A 70 11.54 -9.96 -23.80
CA THR A 70 12.18 -10.59 -24.99
C THR A 70 12.54 -12.04 -24.79
N THR A 71 12.28 -12.61 -23.61
CA THR A 71 12.63 -13.99 -23.29
C THR A 71 11.41 -14.90 -23.32
N ALA A 72 11.62 -16.21 -23.47
CA ALA A 72 10.54 -17.19 -23.42
C ALA A 72 10.02 -17.47 -21.99
N GLU A 73 10.78 -17.10 -20.95
CA GLU A 73 10.35 -17.26 -19.56
C GLU A 73 9.55 -16.05 -19.11
N LYS A 74 8.45 -16.26 -18.38
CA LYS A 74 7.64 -15.17 -17.80
C LYS A 74 8.49 -14.23 -16.96
N ALA A 75 8.50 -12.94 -17.31
CA ALA A 75 9.16 -11.92 -16.51
C ALA A 75 8.41 -11.66 -15.20
N ILE A 76 9.15 -11.36 -14.14
CA ILE A 76 8.58 -10.97 -12.85
C ILE A 76 8.26 -9.48 -12.88
N VAL A 77 7.03 -9.11 -12.54
CA VAL A 77 6.59 -7.71 -12.52
C VAL A 77 6.53 -7.18 -11.10
N ILE A 78 7.07 -5.99 -10.89
CA ILE A 78 7.00 -5.25 -9.62
C ILE A 78 6.28 -3.92 -9.86
N ALA A 79 5.13 -3.73 -9.22
CA ALA A 79 4.40 -2.47 -9.21
C ALA A 79 4.88 -1.58 -8.06
N CYS A 80 5.07 -0.29 -8.33
CA CYS A 80 5.63 0.66 -7.37
C CYS A 80 4.59 1.65 -6.80
N ASN A 81 3.34 1.58 -7.22
CA ASN A 81 2.24 2.39 -6.68
C ASN A 81 0.88 1.72 -6.92
N ASP A 82 -0.14 2.20 -6.21
CA ASP A 82 -1.50 1.64 -6.20
C ASP A 82 -2.18 1.69 -7.57
N CYS A 83 -2.00 2.77 -8.32
CA CYS A 83 -2.58 2.93 -9.66
C CYS A 83 -2.10 1.83 -10.61
N ILE A 84 -0.80 1.53 -10.59
CA ILE A 84 -0.20 0.47 -11.41
C ILE A 84 -0.63 -0.91 -10.89
N SER A 85 -0.66 -1.10 -9.57
CA SER A 85 -1.14 -2.35 -8.97
C SER A 85 -2.57 -2.65 -9.37
N SER A 86 -3.45 -1.65 -9.32
CA SER A 86 -4.85 -1.78 -9.76
C SER A 86 -4.96 -2.08 -11.26
N TYR A 87 -4.16 -1.42 -12.09
CA TYR A 87 -4.13 -1.68 -13.52
C TYR A 87 -3.73 -3.13 -13.84
N LEU A 88 -2.69 -3.63 -13.18
CA LEU A 88 -2.22 -5.01 -13.36
C LEU A 88 -3.26 -6.03 -12.86
N ASP A 89 -3.91 -5.73 -11.74
CA ASP A 89 -4.96 -6.55 -11.16
C ASP A 89 -6.18 -6.65 -12.08
N MET A 90 -6.63 -5.53 -12.63
CA MET A 90 -7.78 -5.47 -13.56
C MET A 90 -7.47 -6.03 -14.97
N ASN A 91 -6.23 -6.36 -15.27
CA ASN A 91 -5.79 -7.00 -16.52
C ASN A 91 -5.12 -8.36 -16.25
N HIS A 92 -5.31 -8.92 -15.06
CA HIS A 92 -4.60 -10.11 -14.58
C HIS A 92 -4.78 -11.31 -15.52
N ASN A 93 -6.01 -11.61 -15.96
CA ASN A 93 -6.34 -12.76 -16.79
C ASN A 93 -5.59 -12.78 -18.13
N ASN A 94 -5.28 -11.61 -18.67
CA ASN A 94 -4.54 -11.50 -19.91
C ASN A 94 -3.02 -11.51 -19.67
N LEU A 95 -2.54 -10.66 -18.77
CA LEU A 95 -1.11 -10.46 -18.54
C LEU A 95 -0.45 -11.64 -17.84
N SER A 96 -1.16 -12.39 -16.99
CA SER A 96 -0.62 -13.55 -16.27
C SER A 96 -0.25 -14.73 -17.18
N LYS A 97 -0.67 -14.70 -18.45
CA LYS A 97 -0.26 -15.70 -19.44
C LYS A 97 1.25 -15.61 -19.74
N ASP A 98 1.80 -14.39 -19.74
CA ASP A 98 3.18 -14.11 -20.15
C ASP A 98 4.05 -13.51 -19.04
N PHE A 99 3.43 -13.07 -17.93
CA PHE A 99 4.12 -12.42 -16.81
C PHE A 99 3.77 -13.07 -15.46
N VAL A 100 4.69 -12.97 -14.52
CA VAL A 100 4.45 -13.25 -13.10
C VAL A 100 4.06 -11.94 -12.45
N LEU A 101 2.77 -11.74 -12.21
CA LEU A 101 2.22 -10.50 -11.68
C LEU A 101 2.15 -10.52 -10.15
N PRO A 102 2.30 -9.35 -9.47
CA PRO A 102 1.81 -9.19 -8.12
C PRO A 102 0.27 -9.16 -8.13
N GLY A 103 -0.38 -9.83 -7.21
CA GLY A 103 -1.83 -9.85 -7.16
C GLY A 103 -2.41 -11.18 -6.67
N SER A 104 -3.73 -11.31 -6.78
CA SER A 104 -4.46 -12.57 -6.59
C SER A 104 -4.66 -13.26 -7.95
N LYS A 105 -5.04 -14.54 -7.92
CA LYS A 105 -5.47 -15.24 -9.15
C LYS A 105 -6.78 -14.70 -9.72
N ASP A 106 -7.63 -14.13 -8.87
CA ASP A 106 -8.93 -13.60 -9.25
C ASP A 106 -8.79 -12.12 -9.61
N GLU A 107 -9.05 -11.79 -10.88
CA GLU A 107 -8.97 -10.44 -11.41
C GLU A 107 -9.86 -9.46 -10.64
N GLY A 108 -9.31 -8.28 -10.28
CA GLY A 108 -10.00 -7.26 -9.50
C GLY A 108 -10.01 -7.47 -7.99
N MET A 109 -9.52 -8.60 -7.48
CA MET A 109 -9.56 -8.90 -6.05
C MET A 109 -8.70 -7.95 -5.22
N ILE A 110 -7.51 -7.62 -5.70
CA ILE A 110 -6.62 -6.70 -4.97
C ILE A 110 -7.17 -5.28 -5.01
N THR A 111 -7.74 -4.87 -6.15
CA THR A 111 -8.44 -3.58 -6.28
C THR A 111 -9.63 -3.51 -5.31
N HIS A 112 -10.36 -4.61 -5.12
CA HIS A 112 -11.42 -4.72 -4.11
C HIS A 112 -10.87 -4.48 -2.69
N PHE A 113 -9.73 -5.08 -2.33
CA PHE A 113 -9.11 -4.89 -1.02
C PHE A 113 -8.42 -3.54 -0.82
N MET A 114 -8.28 -2.71 -1.85
CA MET A 114 -7.91 -1.29 -1.68
C MET A 114 -9.03 -0.47 -1.01
N ASP A 115 -10.26 -0.98 -0.98
CA ASP A 115 -11.33 -0.42 -0.16
C ASP A 115 -11.05 -0.66 1.33
N LYS A 116 -11.05 0.43 2.10
CA LYS A 116 -10.72 0.38 3.53
C LYS A 116 -11.74 -0.41 4.36
N GLY A 117 -12.99 -0.42 3.94
CA GLY A 117 -14.05 -1.17 4.61
C GLY A 117 -13.89 -2.67 4.40
N ALA A 118 -13.66 -3.09 3.14
CA ALA A 118 -13.41 -4.50 2.80
C ALA A 118 -12.16 -5.02 3.53
N MET A 119 -11.08 -4.24 3.55
CA MET A 119 -9.85 -4.59 4.25
C MET A 119 -10.04 -4.70 5.77
N ALA A 120 -10.81 -3.79 6.37
CA ALA A 120 -11.12 -3.82 7.80
C ALA A 120 -11.94 -5.06 8.18
N GLN A 121 -12.96 -5.41 7.37
CA GLN A 121 -13.75 -6.62 7.59
C GLN A 121 -12.89 -7.89 7.50
N LEU A 122 -11.98 -7.95 6.53
CA LEU A 122 -11.05 -9.06 6.39
C LEU A 122 -10.11 -9.17 7.59
N ALA A 123 -9.59 -8.05 8.09
CA ALA A 123 -8.72 -8.00 9.26
C ALA A 123 -9.41 -8.58 10.51
N VAL A 124 -10.65 -8.15 10.78
CA VAL A 124 -11.46 -8.69 11.90
C VAL A 124 -11.69 -10.19 11.72
N LYS A 125 -12.08 -10.64 10.53
CA LYS A 125 -12.30 -12.05 10.22
C LYS A 125 -11.04 -12.90 10.42
N SER A 126 -9.87 -12.31 10.22
CA SER A 126 -8.57 -12.96 10.42
C SER A 126 -8.07 -12.91 11.88
N GLY A 127 -8.87 -12.37 12.81
CA GLY A 127 -8.52 -12.26 14.23
C GLY A 127 -7.63 -11.05 14.57
N LEU A 128 -7.49 -10.07 13.68
CA LEU A 128 -6.78 -8.83 13.96
C LEU A 128 -7.69 -7.81 14.61
N ASN A 129 -7.18 -7.09 15.59
CA ASN A 129 -7.86 -5.94 16.16
C ASN A 129 -7.74 -4.74 15.21
N ILE A 130 -8.86 -4.06 15.01
CA ILE A 130 -8.92 -2.80 14.28
C ILE A 130 -9.55 -1.72 15.16
N PRO A 131 -9.17 -0.44 15.00
CA PRO A 131 -9.84 0.64 15.70
C PRO A 131 -11.32 0.70 15.33
N LYS A 132 -12.20 0.81 16.32
CA LYS A 132 -13.64 0.97 16.09
C LYS A 132 -13.88 2.20 15.23
N SER A 133 -14.74 2.06 14.24
CA SER A 133 -15.01 3.14 13.29
C SER A 133 -16.50 3.20 12.98
N ILE A 134 -17.03 4.41 12.89
CA ILE A 134 -18.39 4.69 12.44
C ILE A 134 -18.36 5.72 11.32
N ILE A 135 -19.34 5.67 10.44
CA ILE A 135 -19.54 6.67 9.40
C ILE A 135 -20.73 7.51 9.81
N ILE A 136 -20.53 8.83 9.91
CA ILE A 136 -21.60 9.77 10.21
C ILE A 136 -21.85 10.73 9.06
N SER A 137 -23.11 11.19 8.95
CA SER A 137 -23.47 12.28 8.05
C SER A 137 -23.07 13.61 8.68
N THR A 138 -22.48 14.51 7.90
CA THR A 138 -22.10 15.84 8.38
C THR A 138 -23.30 16.77 8.50
N ALA A 139 -24.39 16.50 7.74
CA ALA A 139 -25.63 17.27 7.81
C ALA A 139 -26.44 16.99 9.09
N ASN A 140 -26.47 15.73 9.53
CA ASN A 140 -27.18 15.30 10.75
C ASN A 140 -26.28 14.35 11.54
N PRO A 141 -25.29 14.88 12.28
CA PRO A 141 -24.32 14.04 12.99
C PRO A 141 -24.94 13.51 14.29
N GLU A 142 -24.78 12.19 14.53
CA GLU A 142 -25.12 11.52 15.77
C GLU A 142 -23.84 11.33 16.59
N PHE A 143 -23.83 11.77 17.87
CA PHE A 143 -22.64 11.78 18.71
C PHE A 143 -22.66 10.72 19.82
N GLU A 144 -23.82 10.13 20.12
CA GLU A 144 -24.04 9.26 21.28
C GLU A 144 -23.15 8.01 21.32
N SER A 145 -22.75 7.52 20.15
CA SER A 145 -21.90 6.32 20.03
C SER A 145 -20.41 6.62 19.89
N ILE A 146 -20.02 7.89 19.98
CA ILE A 146 -18.62 8.31 19.77
C ILE A 146 -17.86 8.25 21.09
N THR A 147 -16.73 7.52 21.08
CA THR A 147 -15.78 7.53 22.21
C THR A 147 -14.66 8.54 21.92
N TYR A 148 -14.32 9.36 22.90
CA TYR A 148 -13.25 10.35 22.81
C TYR A 148 -12.01 9.93 23.61
N PRO A 149 -10.78 10.34 23.18
CA PRO A 149 -10.51 11.04 21.92
C PRO A 149 -10.78 10.19 20.70
N CYS A 150 -11.12 10.84 19.57
CA CYS A 150 -11.35 10.16 18.29
C CYS A 150 -10.59 10.83 17.14
N ILE A 151 -10.47 10.11 16.03
CA ILE A 151 -9.91 10.62 14.78
C ILE A 151 -11.05 10.84 13.79
N SER A 152 -11.14 12.06 13.27
CA SER A 152 -12.06 12.43 12.19
C SER A 152 -11.32 12.51 10.88
N LYS A 153 -11.87 11.91 9.82
CA LYS A 153 -11.30 11.97 8.47
C LYS A 153 -12.38 11.86 7.41
N PRO A 154 -12.21 12.48 6.22
CA PRO A 154 -13.12 12.30 5.11
C PRO A 154 -13.23 10.83 4.69
N LEU A 155 -14.44 10.41 4.29
CA LEU A 155 -14.65 9.05 3.75
C LEU A 155 -13.87 8.86 2.44
N VAL A 156 -13.82 9.91 1.61
CA VAL A 156 -13.07 9.93 0.37
C VAL A 156 -12.03 11.06 0.43
N SER A 157 -10.76 10.71 0.41
CA SER A 157 -9.68 11.70 0.32
C SER A 157 -9.58 12.21 -1.11
N LYS A 158 -10.15 13.38 -1.38
CA LYS A 158 -9.82 14.13 -2.60
C LYS A 158 -8.36 14.55 -2.49
N ASN A 159 -7.47 13.97 -3.29
CA ASN A 159 -6.03 14.24 -3.38
C ASN A 159 -5.10 13.58 -2.35
N GLY A 160 -5.56 12.63 -1.55
CA GLY A 160 -4.69 11.86 -0.64
C GLY A 160 -3.97 12.69 0.44
N SER A 161 -4.48 13.89 0.75
CA SER A 161 -3.87 14.75 1.76
C SER A 161 -4.17 14.23 3.16
N LYS A 162 -3.10 14.01 3.97
CA LYS A 162 -3.23 13.71 5.41
C LYS A 162 -3.63 14.95 6.23
N SER A 163 -3.73 16.13 5.63
CA SER A 163 -4.13 17.38 6.30
C SER A 163 -5.57 17.38 6.79
N ASP A 164 -6.40 16.49 6.28
CA ASP A 164 -7.83 16.41 6.60
C ASP A 164 -8.12 15.45 7.77
N ILE A 165 -7.07 14.92 8.39
CA ILE A 165 -7.18 14.05 9.57
C ILE A 165 -7.02 14.91 10.82
N VAL A 166 -8.04 14.91 11.69
CA VAL A 166 -8.05 15.69 12.93
C VAL A 166 -8.33 14.80 14.12
N ILE A 167 -7.55 14.97 15.18
CA ILE A 167 -7.82 14.34 16.48
C ILE A 167 -8.79 15.26 17.24
N CYS A 168 -9.91 14.71 17.66
CA CYS A 168 -10.93 15.39 18.44
C CYS A 168 -10.89 14.84 19.86
N GLU A 169 -10.47 15.67 20.81
CA GLU A 169 -10.35 15.29 22.22
C GLU A 169 -11.72 15.15 22.90
N ASP A 170 -12.73 15.86 22.38
CA ASP A 170 -14.09 15.89 22.89
C ASP A 170 -15.10 16.20 21.76
N GLU A 171 -16.38 16.20 22.13
CA GLU A 171 -17.49 16.53 21.22
C GLU A 171 -17.39 17.95 20.65
N SER A 172 -16.92 18.92 21.47
CA SER A 172 -16.79 20.31 21.03
C SER A 172 -15.79 20.44 19.90
N ALA A 173 -14.64 19.76 20.01
CA ALA A 173 -13.62 19.70 18.95
C ALA A 173 -14.16 19.04 17.69
N LEU A 174 -14.94 17.97 17.82
CA LEU A 174 -15.57 17.30 16.68
C LEU A 174 -16.62 18.20 16.00
N ARG A 175 -17.47 18.88 16.74
CA ARG A 175 -18.43 19.84 16.21
C ARG A 175 -17.74 20.99 15.45
N LYS A 176 -16.64 21.51 16.01
CA LYS A 176 -15.81 22.52 15.34
C LYS A 176 -15.24 22.01 14.01
N TYR A 177 -14.74 20.77 13.96
CA TYR A 177 -14.27 20.14 12.74
C TYR A 177 -15.41 20.03 11.70
N LEU A 178 -16.59 19.54 12.10
CA LEU A 178 -17.76 19.38 11.22
C LEU A 178 -18.22 20.70 10.59
N ASN A 179 -18.18 21.80 11.31
CA ASN A 179 -18.55 23.13 10.80
C ASN A 179 -17.65 23.62 9.64
N HIS A 180 -16.43 23.07 9.52
CA HIS A 180 -15.48 23.40 8.44
C HIS A 180 -15.36 22.29 7.41
N CYS A 181 -15.95 21.12 7.66
CA CYS A 181 -15.90 19.99 6.76
C CYS A 181 -16.82 20.21 5.56
N ARG A 182 -16.31 19.96 4.34
CA ARG A 182 -17.07 20.10 3.09
C ARG A 182 -17.51 18.76 2.50
N CYS A 183 -17.45 17.69 3.31
CA CYS A 183 -17.80 16.34 2.89
C CYS A 183 -19.17 15.97 3.45
N ASP A 184 -19.98 15.22 2.70
CA ASP A 184 -21.30 14.75 3.14
C ASP A 184 -21.21 13.69 4.24
N LYS A 185 -20.12 12.91 4.22
CA LYS A 185 -19.87 11.84 5.18
C LYS A 185 -18.41 11.84 5.62
N ILE A 186 -18.21 11.53 6.90
CA ILE A 186 -16.88 11.34 7.50
C ILE A 186 -16.80 10.02 8.26
N ILE A 187 -15.57 9.52 8.42
CA ILE A 187 -15.27 8.41 9.31
C ILE A 187 -14.82 9.01 10.65
N ILE A 188 -15.48 8.61 11.72
CA ILE A 188 -14.99 8.77 13.10
C ILE A 188 -14.38 7.46 13.53
N GLN A 189 -13.15 7.49 13.99
CA GLN A 189 -12.40 6.31 14.38
C GLN A 189 -11.84 6.49 15.79
N GLU A 190 -11.87 5.43 16.57
CA GLU A 190 -11.22 5.36 17.87
C GLU A 190 -9.76 5.82 17.78
N TYR A 191 -9.35 6.70 18.68
CA TYR A 191 -7.96 7.10 18.79
C TYR A 191 -7.18 6.07 19.62
N ILE A 192 -6.19 5.46 18.97
CA ILE A 192 -5.30 4.52 19.65
C ILE A 192 -4.12 5.27 20.23
N SER A 193 -3.97 5.20 21.55
CA SER A 193 -2.77 5.72 22.25
C SER A 193 -1.59 4.83 21.93
N LYS A 194 -0.87 5.16 20.86
CA LYS A 194 0.19 4.31 20.33
C LYS A 194 1.42 4.28 21.24
N ASP A 195 1.93 3.07 21.48
CA ASP A 195 3.28 2.81 21.96
C ASP A 195 4.27 2.89 20.78
N ILE A 196 4.03 2.07 19.78
CA ILE A 196 4.80 2.08 18.54
C ILE A 196 3.89 1.93 17.32
N GLU A 197 4.33 2.48 16.20
CA GLU A 197 3.78 2.23 14.88
C GLU A 197 4.83 1.47 14.06
N PHE A 198 4.42 0.36 13.45
CA PHE A 198 5.36 -0.51 12.75
C PHE A 198 4.73 -1.11 11.49
N GLN A 199 5.59 -1.57 10.60
CA GLN A 199 5.19 -2.19 9.34
C GLN A 199 5.86 -3.56 9.22
N LEU A 200 5.08 -4.61 9.03
CA LEU A 200 5.57 -5.92 8.63
C LEU A 200 5.79 -5.90 7.11
N ILE A 201 7.04 -6.10 6.70
CA ILE A 201 7.42 -6.09 5.29
C ILE A 201 7.78 -7.50 4.88
N GLY A 202 7.17 -7.98 3.80
CA GLY A 202 7.36 -9.37 3.39
C GLY A 202 7.02 -9.65 1.95
N CYS A 203 7.01 -10.95 1.65
CA CYS A 203 6.59 -11.49 0.38
C CYS A 203 5.66 -12.68 0.61
N SER A 204 4.56 -12.69 -0.11
CA SER A 204 3.63 -13.81 -0.20
C SER A 204 3.81 -14.50 -1.54
N ILE A 205 3.77 -15.83 -1.56
CA ILE A 205 3.99 -16.66 -2.74
C ILE A 205 2.85 -17.67 -2.82
N LYS A 206 2.35 -17.92 -4.04
CA LYS A 206 1.25 -18.86 -4.29
C LYS A 206 0.03 -18.58 -3.38
N GLU A 207 -0.48 -17.35 -3.45
CA GLU A 207 -1.71 -16.94 -2.75
C GLU A 207 -1.66 -17.16 -1.24
N GLY A 208 -0.50 -17.00 -0.62
CA GLY A 208 -0.33 -17.16 0.83
C GLY A 208 0.16 -18.52 1.32
N ASP A 209 0.40 -19.50 0.43
CA ASP A 209 0.98 -20.80 0.81
C ASP A 209 2.30 -20.61 1.55
N LYS A 210 3.14 -19.69 1.04
CA LYS A 210 4.41 -19.33 1.67
C LYS A 210 4.48 -17.83 1.91
N ILE A 211 4.61 -17.46 3.17
CA ILE A 211 4.78 -16.08 3.61
C ILE A 211 6.15 -15.92 4.23
N ILE A 212 6.91 -14.94 3.76
CA ILE A 212 8.25 -14.63 4.22
C ILE A 212 8.24 -13.20 4.73
N ILE A 213 8.51 -13.00 6.01
CA ILE A 213 8.66 -11.68 6.65
C ILE A 213 10.08 -11.62 7.20
N PRO A 214 11.03 -11.01 6.48
CA PRO A 214 12.41 -10.91 6.93
C PRO A 214 12.61 -9.90 8.05
N GLY A 215 11.72 -8.92 8.16
CA GLY A 215 11.85 -7.88 9.16
C GLY A 215 10.66 -6.96 9.29
N VAL A 216 10.81 -6.02 10.20
CA VAL A 216 9.84 -5.02 10.59
C VAL A 216 10.48 -3.63 10.52
N SER A 217 9.74 -2.66 10.02
CA SER A 217 10.12 -1.24 10.10
C SER A 217 9.34 -0.58 11.22
N ILE A 218 10.03 0.01 12.18
CA ILE A 218 9.43 0.76 13.30
C ILE A 218 9.58 2.25 12.99
N ILE A 219 8.48 2.99 13.09
CA ILE A 219 8.46 4.44 12.91
C ILE A 219 8.93 5.08 14.21
N LEU A 220 10.10 5.73 14.17
CA LEU A 220 10.73 6.36 15.34
C LEU A 220 10.47 7.87 15.41
N ARG A 221 10.16 8.50 14.28
CA ARG A 221 9.81 9.92 14.21
C ARG A 221 8.70 10.13 13.19
N GLN A 222 7.68 10.84 13.63
CA GLN A 222 6.54 11.20 12.80
C GLN A 222 6.17 12.66 13.09
N PRO A 223 6.20 13.56 12.09
CA PRO A 223 5.67 14.91 12.22
C PRO A 223 4.15 14.89 12.52
N MET A 224 3.60 15.99 12.99
CA MET A 224 2.18 16.13 13.37
C MET A 224 1.22 15.81 12.21
N ASN A 225 1.65 15.96 10.95
CA ASN A 225 0.85 15.62 9.76
C ASN A 225 0.77 14.11 9.46
N GLY A 226 1.32 13.25 10.35
CA GLY A 226 1.27 11.80 10.21
C GLY A 226 2.17 11.20 9.12
N ASN A 227 3.04 11.98 8.47
CA ASN A 227 4.01 11.43 7.53
C ASN A 227 5.18 10.78 8.28
N THR A 228 5.73 9.70 7.73
CA THR A 228 6.92 9.06 8.30
C THR A 228 8.13 9.97 8.12
N GLY A 229 8.73 10.43 9.23
CA GLY A 229 9.94 11.23 9.22
C GLY A 229 11.22 10.41 9.36
N PHE A 230 11.17 9.36 10.17
CA PHE A 230 12.28 8.42 10.35
C PHE A 230 11.76 7.06 10.80
N LEU A 231 12.24 6.02 10.15
CA LEU A 231 11.97 4.63 10.53
C LEU A 231 13.29 3.85 10.63
N ARG A 232 13.26 2.76 11.41
CA ARG A 232 14.36 1.80 11.51
C ARG A 232 13.86 0.40 11.21
N TYR A 233 14.64 -0.30 10.40
CA TYR A 233 14.39 -1.71 10.10
C TYR A 233 15.08 -2.61 11.13
N PHE A 234 14.35 -3.65 11.57
CA PHE A 234 14.84 -4.68 12.47
C PHE A 234 14.57 -6.07 11.87
N PRO A 235 15.46 -7.04 12.08
CA PRO A 235 15.18 -8.43 11.75
C PRO A 235 13.95 -8.94 12.50
N ILE A 236 13.08 -9.71 11.84
CA ILE A 236 11.81 -10.17 12.45
C ILE A 236 12.02 -11.00 13.73
N LYS A 237 13.13 -11.71 13.85
CA LYS A 237 13.48 -12.49 15.05
C LYS A 237 13.63 -11.66 16.33
N GLU A 238 13.85 -10.36 16.17
CA GLU A 238 14.02 -9.39 17.26
C GLU A 238 12.71 -8.69 17.63
N PHE A 239 11.61 -9.06 16.99
CA PHE A 239 10.31 -8.38 17.16
C PHE A 239 9.19 -9.37 17.47
N THR A 240 8.40 -9.04 18.50
CA THR A 240 7.23 -9.85 18.90
C THR A 240 5.96 -9.27 18.30
N TYR A 241 5.17 -10.12 17.65
CA TYR A 241 3.87 -9.78 17.04
C TYR A 241 2.97 -11.02 16.98
N ASP A 242 1.68 -10.84 16.78
CA ASP A 242 0.76 -11.94 16.52
C ASP A 242 0.95 -12.49 15.10
N LYS A 243 1.81 -13.50 15.01
CA LYS A 243 2.14 -14.13 13.75
C LYS A 243 0.94 -14.86 13.14
N SER A 244 0.10 -15.47 13.97
CA SER A 244 -1.01 -16.31 13.51
C SER A 244 -2.04 -15.48 12.73
N SER A 245 -2.56 -14.44 13.36
CA SER A 245 -3.56 -13.56 12.75
C SER A 245 -3.00 -12.78 11.56
N CYS A 246 -1.73 -12.33 11.63
CA CYS A 246 -1.09 -11.67 10.49
C CYS A 246 -0.97 -12.60 9.27
N PHE A 247 -0.59 -13.85 9.48
CA PHE A 247 -0.46 -14.81 8.38
C PHE A 247 -1.82 -15.20 7.81
N GLU A 248 -2.83 -15.38 8.66
CA GLU A 248 -4.20 -15.66 8.22
C GLU A 248 -4.76 -14.49 7.40
N PHE A 249 -4.54 -13.25 7.86
CA PHE A 249 -4.92 -12.06 7.13
C PHE A 249 -4.29 -12.03 5.72
N ILE A 250 -2.97 -12.26 5.61
CA ILE A 250 -2.27 -12.25 4.32
C ILE A 250 -2.79 -13.38 3.41
N ARG A 251 -3.00 -14.60 3.94
CA ARG A 251 -3.57 -15.72 3.17
C ARG A 251 -4.97 -15.40 2.65
N SER A 252 -5.79 -14.80 3.50
CA SER A 252 -7.19 -14.49 3.17
C SER A 252 -7.33 -13.45 2.05
N THR A 253 -6.29 -12.68 1.76
CA THR A 253 -6.26 -11.81 0.58
C THR A 253 -6.02 -12.56 -0.73
N GLY A 254 -5.50 -13.80 -0.68
CA GLY A 254 -5.03 -14.52 -1.86
C GLY A 254 -3.85 -13.85 -2.59
N TYR A 255 -3.17 -12.90 -1.94
CA TYR A 255 -2.13 -12.09 -2.57
C TYR A 255 -0.82 -12.85 -2.75
N SER A 256 -0.23 -12.69 -3.94
CA SER A 256 1.14 -13.08 -4.25
C SER A 256 1.96 -11.85 -4.63
N GLY A 257 3.08 -11.64 -3.98
CA GLY A 257 3.95 -10.47 -4.24
C GLY A 257 4.54 -9.87 -2.98
N LEU A 258 5.18 -8.72 -3.13
CA LEU A 258 5.70 -7.93 -2.01
C LEU A 258 4.55 -7.21 -1.31
N PHE A 259 4.56 -7.22 0.01
CA PHE A 259 3.54 -6.53 0.81
C PHE A 259 4.16 -5.76 1.98
N SER A 260 3.42 -4.77 2.46
CA SER A 260 3.63 -4.10 3.74
C SER A 260 2.29 -4.01 4.46
N VAL A 261 2.23 -4.45 5.71
CA VAL A 261 1.05 -4.30 6.57
C VAL A 261 1.41 -3.40 7.75
N GLU A 262 0.66 -2.33 7.92
CA GLU A 262 0.90 -1.32 8.95
C GLU A 262 0.08 -1.64 10.21
N PHE A 263 0.72 -1.51 11.36
CA PHE A 263 0.13 -1.77 12.67
C PHE A 263 0.45 -0.66 13.65
N ILE A 264 -0.46 -0.44 14.58
CA ILE A 264 -0.25 0.35 15.78
C ILE A 264 -0.33 -0.61 16.97
N ARG A 265 0.69 -0.60 17.83
CA ARG A 265 0.62 -1.25 19.13
C ARG A 265 0.15 -0.25 20.14
N ASP A 266 -0.93 -0.59 20.85
CA ASP A 266 -1.44 0.18 21.96
C ASP A 266 -0.46 0.18 23.15
N LYS A 267 -0.54 1.21 23.98
CA LYS A 267 0.22 1.28 25.25
C LYS A 267 -0.36 0.40 26.36
N ASN A 268 -1.63 -0.04 26.21
CA ASN A 268 -2.36 -0.80 27.22
C ASN A 268 -2.23 -2.31 27.06
#